data_b662cb3eaf1378ff1da557a3beb62d0c
#
_entry.id   b662cb3eaf1378ff1da557a3beb62d0c
#
_cell.length_a   1.000
_cell.length_b   1.000
_cell.length_c   1.000
_cell.angle_alpha   90.00
_cell.angle_beta   90.00
_cell.angle_gamma   90.00
#
_symmetry.space_group_name_H-M   'P 1'
#
loop_
_entity.id
_entity.type
_entity.pdbx_description
1 polymer ?
#
loop_
_entity_poly.entity_id
_entity_poly.type
_entity_poly.pdbx_seq_one_letter_code
_entity_poly.pdbx_strand_id
1 'polypeptide(L)'
;MNHIELKNKTIFVTGSAGFIGSNLVLELLKTQSPINIIGLDNMNDYYDVNIKEWRLQEIEKCVSEHPDSTYVFYKDDLANKAIIDKIFAEHKPDIVVNLGAQAGVRYSITNPDAYIQSNMIGFYNILEACRHSYDNGAKGVDHLVYASSSSVYGTNKKVPYSTDDKVDNPVSLYAATKKSNELMAHAYSKLYNIPSTGLRFFTVYGPAGRPDMAYFGFTNKLLKGETIQIFNYGNCKRDFTYVDDIVEGVKRVMQGAPEKRNGEDGLPIPPYAVYNIGNSNPENLLDFVTILQEELIRAEVLPADYDFEAHKKLVPMQPGDVPVTYADTSALEKDYGFKPNTSLRTGLRQFAEWYKKFYNV
;
A
#
# COMPACT_ATOMS: atom_id res chain seq x y z
N MET A 1 -15.96 17.05 3.34
CA MET A 1 -14.75 16.45 3.95
C MET A 1 -14.14 17.47 4.89
N ASN A 2 -13.70 17.04 6.07
CA ASN A 2 -12.97 17.89 7.00
C ASN A 2 -11.50 17.98 6.59
N HIS A 3 -10.99 19.20 6.39
CA HIS A 3 -9.59 19.40 6.03
C HIS A 3 -8.70 19.33 7.27
N ILE A 4 -7.63 18.54 7.19
CA ILE A 4 -6.65 18.33 8.27
C ILE A 4 -5.28 18.82 7.80
N GLU A 5 -4.73 19.79 8.50
CA GLU A 5 -3.31 20.15 8.32
C GLU A 5 -2.42 19.12 9.02
N LEU A 6 -1.42 18.59 8.30
CA LEU A 6 -0.56 17.53 8.82
C LEU A 6 0.59 18.05 9.69
N LYS A 7 0.98 19.32 9.55
CA LYS A 7 2.03 19.93 10.38
C LYS A 7 1.68 19.88 11.86
N ASN A 8 2.67 19.60 12.69
CA ASN A 8 2.54 19.44 14.15
C ASN A 8 1.61 18.28 14.59
N LYS A 9 1.21 17.41 13.68
CA LYS A 9 0.42 16.23 14.01
C LYS A 9 1.29 15.06 14.44
N THR A 10 0.71 14.21 15.27
CA THR A 10 1.23 12.90 15.61
C THR A 10 0.57 11.85 14.73
N ILE A 11 1.35 11.18 13.90
CA ILE A 11 0.87 10.22 12.91
C ILE A 11 1.43 8.83 13.23
N PHE A 12 0.52 7.87 13.41
CA PHE A 12 0.88 6.48 13.61
C PHE A 12 0.79 5.72 12.28
N VAL A 13 1.93 5.22 11.80
CA VAL A 13 2.06 4.46 10.55
C VAL A 13 2.42 3.02 10.86
N THR A 14 1.53 2.08 10.60
CA THR A 14 1.83 0.65 10.70
C THR A 14 2.35 0.12 9.37
N GLY A 15 3.22 -0.89 9.41
CA GLY A 15 3.97 -1.33 8.22
C GLY A 15 4.99 -0.28 7.77
N SER A 16 5.55 0.50 8.70
CA SER A 16 6.44 1.63 8.42
C SER A 16 7.79 1.23 7.84
N ALA A 17 8.27 0.00 8.05
CA ALA A 17 9.42 -0.59 7.36
C ALA A 17 9.03 -1.29 6.04
N GLY A 18 7.73 -1.34 5.71
CA GLY A 18 7.20 -1.87 4.46
C GLY A 18 7.44 -0.92 3.27
N PHE A 19 7.15 -1.39 2.05
CA PHE A 19 7.37 -0.64 0.82
C PHE A 19 6.65 0.72 0.79
N ILE A 20 5.32 0.72 0.95
CA ILE A 20 4.53 1.96 0.90
C ILE A 20 4.75 2.77 2.18
N GLY A 21 4.80 2.11 3.34
CA GLY A 21 4.92 2.78 4.65
C GLY A 21 6.20 3.59 4.79
N SER A 22 7.35 3.05 4.40
CA SER A 22 8.62 3.77 4.47
C SER A 22 8.67 4.98 3.53
N ASN A 23 8.16 4.82 2.29
CA ASN A 23 8.09 5.94 1.35
C ASN A 23 7.13 7.04 1.84
N LEU A 24 6.00 6.66 2.47
CA LEU A 24 5.09 7.63 3.09
C LEU A 24 5.77 8.39 4.24
N VAL A 25 6.47 7.68 5.14
CA VAL A 25 7.20 8.31 6.25
C VAL A 25 8.24 9.31 5.71
N LEU A 26 9.02 8.92 4.70
CA LEU A 26 10.01 9.80 4.07
C LEU A 26 9.37 11.04 3.45
N GLU A 27 8.26 10.89 2.72
CA GLU A 27 7.53 12.00 2.12
C GLU A 27 6.96 12.96 3.18
N LEU A 28 6.37 12.42 4.25
CA LEU A 28 5.83 13.24 5.35
C LEU A 28 6.93 14.05 6.04
N LEU A 29 8.07 13.44 6.35
CA LEU A 29 9.22 14.14 6.96
C LEU A 29 9.72 15.27 6.07
N LYS A 30 9.83 15.05 4.76
CA LYS A 30 10.33 16.05 3.81
C LYS A 30 9.37 17.21 3.56
N THR A 31 8.04 16.94 3.55
CA THR A 31 7.06 17.91 3.05
C THR A 31 6.14 18.47 4.12
N GLN A 32 6.04 17.85 5.29
CA GLN A 32 5.09 18.21 6.36
C GLN A 32 5.78 18.57 7.68
N SER A 33 7.10 18.78 7.68
CA SER A 33 7.85 19.19 8.88
C SER A 33 7.35 20.55 9.41
N PRO A 34 7.23 20.74 10.76
CA PRO A 34 7.45 19.75 11.81
C PRO A 34 6.32 18.73 11.93
N ILE A 35 6.67 17.45 12.16
CA ILE A 35 5.72 16.34 12.29
C ILE A 35 6.26 15.27 13.24
N ASN A 36 5.37 14.58 13.97
CA ASN A 36 5.74 13.46 14.84
C ASN A 36 5.23 12.16 14.23
N ILE A 37 6.11 11.24 13.91
CA ILE A 37 5.72 9.96 13.30
C ILE A 37 6.09 8.81 14.23
N ILE A 38 5.12 7.93 14.47
CA ILE A 38 5.31 6.66 15.16
C ILE A 38 5.21 5.55 14.12
N GLY A 39 6.24 4.73 14.00
CA GLY A 39 6.29 3.58 13.12
C GLY A 39 6.12 2.27 13.87
N LEU A 40 5.38 1.32 13.31
CA LEU A 40 5.30 -0.06 13.77
C LEU A 40 5.50 -1.01 12.60
N ASP A 41 6.41 -1.99 12.75
CA ASP A 41 6.58 -3.11 11.83
C ASP A 41 7.15 -4.31 12.58
N ASN A 42 6.68 -5.52 12.28
CA ASN A 42 7.19 -6.73 12.93
C ASN A 42 8.52 -7.22 12.34
N MET A 43 8.97 -6.61 11.26
CA MET A 43 10.23 -6.96 10.57
C MET A 43 10.29 -8.45 10.19
N ASN A 44 9.12 -9.04 9.82
CA ASN A 44 9.08 -10.45 9.44
C ASN A 44 9.93 -10.73 8.18
N ASP A 45 10.30 -11.98 8.01
CA ASP A 45 11.16 -12.51 6.96
C ASP A 45 10.39 -13.02 5.73
N TYR A 46 9.16 -12.53 5.50
CA TYR A 46 8.38 -12.84 4.30
C TYR A 46 9.17 -12.56 3.01
N TYR A 47 10.04 -11.57 3.04
CA TYR A 47 11.08 -11.29 2.06
C TYR A 47 12.34 -10.77 2.77
N ASP A 48 13.41 -10.54 2.01
CA ASP A 48 14.71 -10.10 2.52
C ASP A 48 14.59 -8.92 3.50
N VAL A 49 14.94 -9.17 4.76
CA VAL A 49 14.85 -8.21 5.87
C VAL A 49 15.83 -7.03 5.66
N ASN A 50 16.95 -7.24 4.96
CA ASN A 50 17.93 -6.17 4.69
C ASN A 50 17.28 -4.98 3.95
N ILE A 51 16.27 -5.22 3.12
CA ILE A 51 15.53 -4.14 2.45
C ILE A 51 14.70 -3.33 3.46
N LYS A 52 14.13 -3.98 4.48
CA LYS A 52 13.40 -3.29 5.55
C LYS A 52 14.36 -2.47 6.43
N GLU A 53 15.51 -3.03 6.77
CA GLU A 53 16.56 -2.34 7.53
C GLU A 53 17.10 -1.13 6.77
N TRP A 54 17.36 -1.27 5.48
CA TRP A 54 17.77 -0.15 4.64
C TRP A 54 16.72 0.98 4.61
N ARG A 55 15.43 0.64 4.50
CA ARG A 55 14.36 1.63 4.56
C ARG A 55 14.32 2.40 5.88
N LEU A 56 14.53 1.70 7.01
CA LEU A 56 14.61 2.34 8.33
C LEU A 56 15.84 3.26 8.42
N GLN A 57 17.01 2.87 7.90
CA GLN A 57 18.20 3.71 7.84
C GLN A 57 17.96 4.98 7.02
N GLU A 58 17.27 4.89 5.87
CA GLU A 58 16.90 6.07 5.09
C GLU A 58 15.94 7.00 5.84
N ILE A 59 15.01 6.44 6.63
CA ILE A 59 14.13 7.24 7.50
C ILE A 59 14.96 7.94 8.59
N GLU A 60 15.84 7.24 9.29
CA GLU A 60 16.72 7.82 10.33
C GLU A 60 17.58 8.95 9.78
N LYS A 61 18.15 8.75 8.59
CA LYS A 61 18.90 9.79 7.88
C LYS A 61 18.01 11.00 7.58
N CYS A 62 16.82 10.78 7.04
CA CYS A 62 15.87 11.86 6.73
C CYS A 62 15.46 12.64 7.98
N VAL A 63 15.23 11.97 9.12
CA VAL A 63 14.95 12.64 10.40
C VAL A 63 16.11 13.53 10.84
N SER A 64 17.37 13.08 10.68
CA SER A 64 18.54 13.89 11.03
C SER A 64 18.65 15.19 10.22
N GLU A 65 18.08 15.20 9.01
CA GLU A 65 18.01 16.38 8.14
C GLU A 65 16.81 17.31 8.48
N HIS A 66 15.87 16.85 9.33
CA HIS A 66 14.64 17.56 9.72
C HIS A 66 14.49 17.60 11.24
N PRO A 67 15.34 18.37 11.97
CA PRO A 67 15.44 18.31 13.44
C PRO A 67 14.17 18.71 14.20
N ASP A 68 13.24 19.40 13.55
CA ASP A 68 11.94 19.78 14.15
C ASP A 68 10.91 18.64 14.08
N SER A 69 11.23 17.52 13.44
CA SER A 69 10.37 16.34 13.30
C SER A 69 10.94 15.17 14.09
N THR A 70 10.06 14.22 14.48
CA THR A 70 10.48 13.02 15.21
C THR A 70 9.99 11.74 14.52
N TYR A 71 10.78 10.67 14.65
CA TYR A 71 10.37 9.32 14.28
C TYR A 71 10.71 8.36 15.42
N VAL A 72 9.70 7.65 15.91
CA VAL A 72 9.85 6.60 16.92
C VAL A 72 9.42 5.27 16.32
N PHE A 73 10.31 4.29 16.31
CA PHE A 73 10.04 2.98 15.72
C PHE A 73 9.81 1.91 16.78
N TYR A 74 8.71 1.17 16.65
CA TYR A 74 8.40 -0.01 17.44
C TYR A 74 8.53 -1.26 16.56
N LYS A 75 9.45 -2.17 16.93
CA LYS A 75 9.55 -3.49 16.30
C LYS A 75 8.63 -4.45 17.05
N ASP A 76 7.39 -4.56 16.60
CA ASP A 76 6.39 -5.43 17.22
C ASP A 76 5.27 -5.76 16.21
N ASP A 77 4.34 -6.65 16.57
CA ASP A 77 3.27 -7.14 15.71
C ASP A 77 1.94 -6.42 15.97
N LEU A 78 1.18 -6.16 14.90
CA LEU A 78 -0.18 -5.61 14.96
C LEU A 78 -1.14 -6.47 15.81
N ALA A 79 -0.93 -7.79 15.81
CA ALA A 79 -1.72 -8.72 16.61
C ALA A 79 -1.44 -8.60 18.12
N ASN A 80 -0.33 -7.97 18.51
CA ASN A 80 -0.02 -7.68 19.92
C ASN A 80 -0.81 -6.45 20.41
N LYS A 81 -1.99 -6.70 20.97
CA LYS A 81 -2.86 -5.62 21.48
C LYS A 81 -2.15 -4.71 22.50
N ALA A 82 -1.30 -5.28 23.36
CA ALA A 82 -0.66 -4.52 24.43
C ALA A 82 0.27 -3.42 23.89
N ILE A 83 0.99 -3.67 22.79
CA ILE A 83 1.83 -2.63 22.15
C ILE A 83 0.99 -1.55 21.48
N ILE A 84 -0.13 -1.91 20.85
CA ILE A 84 -1.04 -0.93 20.25
C ILE A 84 -1.63 -0.02 21.32
N ASP A 85 -2.14 -0.59 22.43
CA ASP A 85 -2.67 0.16 23.55
C ASP A 85 -1.60 1.10 24.17
N LYS A 86 -0.35 0.61 24.31
CA LYS A 86 0.79 1.40 24.79
C LYS A 86 1.08 2.60 23.88
N ILE A 87 1.16 2.37 22.55
CA ILE A 87 1.42 3.43 21.56
C ILE A 87 0.35 4.52 21.65
N PHE A 88 -0.93 4.14 21.72
CA PHE A 88 -2.02 5.12 21.84
C PHE A 88 -1.99 5.89 23.18
N ALA A 89 -1.66 5.22 24.27
CA ALA A 89 -1.56 5.86 25.60
C ALA A 89 -0.41 6.88 25.65
N GLU A 90 0.76 6.53 25.12
CA GLU A 90 1.98 7.35 25.16
C GLU A 90 1.95 8.49 24.14
N HIS A 91 1.54 8.23 22.90
CA HIS A 91 1.69 9.17 21.80
C HIS A 91 0.42 9.87 21.37
N LYS A 92 -0.77 9.32 21.69
CA LYS A 92 -2.09 9.90 21.37
C LYS A 92 -2.18 10.36 19.90
N PRO A 93 -2.05 9.43 18.92
CA PRO A 93 -1.96 9.80 17.52
C PRO A 93 -3.20 10.57 17.05
N ASP A 94 -2.99 11.65 16.31
CA ASP A 94 -4.05 12.40 15.63
C ASP A 94 -4.55 11.64 14.39
N ILE A 95 -3.64 11.01 13.66
CA ILE A 95 -3.95 10.26 12.42
C ILE A 95 -3.32 8.88 12.51
N VAL A 96 -4.08 7.88 12.09
CA VAL A 96 -3.60 6.49 11.95
C VAL A 96 -3.59 6.09 10.48
N VAL A 97 -2.44 5.62 10.00
CA VAL A 97 -2.28 5.09 8.64
C VAL A 97 -1.92 3.61 8.74
N ASN A 98 -2.93 2.75 8.62
CA ASN A 98 -2.74 1.30 8.75
C ASN A 98 -2.40 0.66 7.42
N LEU A 99 -1.09 0.57 7.12
CA LEU A 99 -0.54 -0.12 5.95
C LEU A 99 0.01 -1.51 6.29
N GLY A 100 0.27 -1.78 7.58
CA GLY A 100 0.73 -3.07 8.07
C GLY A 100 -0.29 -4.17 7.79
N ALA A 101 0.14 -5.20 7.07
CA ALA A 101 -0.67 -6.36 6.73
C ALA A 101 0.22 -7.46 6.15
N GLN A 102 -0.22 -8.71 6.25
CA GLN A 102 0.30 -9.75 5.38
C GLN A 102 -0.29 -9.57 3.99
N ALA A 103 0.55 -9.35 3.00
CA ALA A 103 0.17 -9.14 1.60
C ALA A 103 0.53 -10.36 0.73
N GLY A 104 -0.01 -10.40 -0.50
CA GLY A 104 0.24 -11.46 -1.46
C GLY A 104 -0.89 -12.48 -1.55
N VAL A 105 -1.52 -12.58 -2.73
CA VAL A 105 -2.64 -13.51 -2.97
C VAL A 105 -2.20 -14.97 -2.80
N ARG A 106 -1.05 -15.33 -3.36
CA ARG A 106 -0.58 -16.73 -3.41
C ARG A 106 -0.12 -17.23 -2.04
N TYR A 107 0.55 -16.41 -1.27
CA TYR A 107 1.02 -16.77 0.06
C TYR A 107 -0.15 -17.05 1.03
N SER A 108 -1.33 -16.46 0.78
CA SER A 108 -2.52 -16.76 1.57
C SER A 108 -3.04 -18.20 1.42
N ILE A 109 -2.59 -18.92 0.38
CA ILE A 109 -2.91 -20.33 0.17
C ILE A 109 -2.02 -21.23 1.04
N THR A 110 -0.74 -20.87 1.16
CA THR A 110 0.27 -21.69 1.85
C THR A 110 0.45 -21.32 3.32
N ASN A 111 0.15 -20.08 3.71
CA ASN A 111 0.25 -19.58 5.07
C ASN A 111 -0.96 -18.72 5.46
N PRO A 112 -2.17 -19.29 5.60
CA PRO A 112 -3.40 -18.55 5.89
C PRO A 112 -3.39 -17.86 7.27
N ASP A 113 -2.73 -18.47 8.27
CA ASP A 113 -2.72 -17.97 9.65
C ASP A 113 -2.09 -16.58 9.75
N ALA A 114 -1.05 -16.29 8.95
CA ALA A 114 -0.43 -14.96 8.91
C ALA A 114 -1.42 -13.87 8.49
N TYR A 115 -2.39 -14.20 7.62
CA TYR A 115 -3.43 -13.27 7.18
C TYR A 115 -4.50 -13.04 8.25
N ILE A 116 -4.87 -14.08 8.99
CA ILE A 116 -5.81 -13.93 10.12
C ILE A 116 -5.17 -13.08 11.22
N GLN A 117 -3.93 -13.37 11.59
CA GLN A 117 -3.23 -12.62 12.64
C GLN A 117 -3.04 -11.14 12.24
N SER A 118 -2.37 -10.87 11.12
CA SER A 118 -2.05 -9.49 10.74
C SER A 118 -3.27 -8.71 10.24
N ASN A 119 -4.08 -9.31 9.35
CA ASN A 119 -5.12 -8.56 8.64
C ASN A 119 -6.44 -8.50 9.42
N MET A 120 -6.75 -9.50 10.24
CA MET A 120 -7.99 -9.55 11.00
C MET A 120 -7.77 -9.09 12.44
N ILE A 121 -6.93 -9.80 13.22
CA ILE A 121 -6.68 -9.47 14.62
C ILE A 121 -5.93 -8.14 14.73
N GLY A 122 -4.87 -7.94 13.92
CA GLY A 122 -4.13 -6.69 13.91
C GLY A 122 -4.99 -5.48 13.55
N PHE A 123 -5.83 -5.59 12.52
CA PHE A 123 -6.73 -4.49 12.13
C PHE A 123 -7.82 -4.23 13.18
N TYR A 124 -8.35 -5.29 13.80
CA TYR A 124 -9.26 -5.15 14.94
C TYR A 124 -8.62 -4.38 16.10
N ASN A 125 -7.37 -4.67 16.46
CA ASN A 125 -6.66 -3.94 17.50
C ASN A 125 -6.54 -2.44 17.18
N ILE A 126 -6.26 -2.08 15.92
CA ILE A 126 -6.23 -0.68 15.46
C ILE A 126 -7.60 -0.02 15.61
N LEU A 127 -8.67 -0.69 15.19
CA LEU A 127 -10.02 -0.16 15.31
C LEU A 127 -10.43 0.09 16.78
N GLU A 128 -10.13 -0.86 17.68
CA GLU A 128 -10.38 -0.71 19.11
C GLU A 128 -9.57 0.43 19.71
N ALA A 129 -8.29 0.56 19.36
CA ALA A 129 -7.46 1.66 19.83
C ALA A 129 -7.98 3.02 19.34
N CYS A 130 -8.40 3.12 18.07
CA CYS A 130 -9.06 4.32 17.55
C CYS A 130 -10.36 4.62 18.31
N ARG A 131 -11.19 3.61 18.60
CA ARG A 131 -12.42 3.78 19.37
C ARG A 131 -12.12 4.32 20.77
N HIS A 132 -11.19 3.70 21.49
CA HIS A 132 -10.83 4.09 22.84
C HIS A 132 -10.09 5.43 22.92
N SER A 133 -9.56 5.95 21.81
CA SER A 133 -8.94 7.28 21.78
C SER A 133 -9.92 8.42 22.09
N TYR A 134 -11.24 8.18 22.01
CA TYR A 134 -12.29 9.14 22.35
C TYR A 134 -12.80 9.00 23.78
N ASP A 135 -12.33 8.02 24.55
CA ASP A 135 -12.82 7.78 25.91
C ASP A 135 -12.53 8.96 26.82
N ASN A 136 -13.41 9.14 27.82
CA ASN A 136 -13.34 10.22 28.83
C ASN A 136 -13.35 11.64 28.25
N GLY A 137 -13.95 11.84 27.08
CA GLY A 137 -14.04 13.13 26.39
C GLY A 137 -12.77 13.60 25.74
N ALA A 138 -11.80 12.68 25.48
CA ALA A 138 -10.62 12.98 24.69
C ALA A 138 -11.02 13.29 23.23
N LYS A 139 -10.15 14.04 22.54
CA LYS A 139 -10.38 14.43 21.14
C LYS A 139 -10.50 13.22 20.21
N GLY A 140 -9.71 12.17 20.47
CA GLY A 140 -9.60 10.99 19.63
C GLY A 140 -8.85 11.24 18.33
N VAL A 141 -8.82 10.21 17.47
CA VAL A 141 -8.17 10.27 16.15
C VAL A 141 -9.00 11.13 15.18
N ASP A 142 -8.32 12.01 14.44
CA ASP A 142 -8.97 12.84 13.42
C ASP A 142 -9.31 12.01 12.16
N HIS A 143 -8.49 11.00 11.84
CA HIS A 143 -8.68 10.17 10.65
C HIS A 143 -7.97 8.83 10.75
N LEU A 144 -8.65 7.74 10.40
CA LEU A 144 -8.09 6.42 10.13
C LEU A 144 -8.03 6.19 8.61
N VAL A 145 -6.83 6.12 8.04
CA VAL A 145 -6.60 5.70 6.65
C VAL A 145 -6.07 4.27 6.66
N TYR A 146 -6.61 3.37 5.84
CA TYR A 146 -6.16 1.99 5.85
C TYR A 146 -6.07 1.38 4.45
N ALA A 147 -5.13 0.42 4.30
CA ALA A 147 -4.93 -0.31 3.07
C ALA A 147 -5.98 -1.39 2.85
N SER A 148 -6.84 -1.22 1.85
CA SER A 148 -7.56 -2.28 1.17
C SER A 148 -6.76 -2.75 -0.07
N SER A 149 -7.38 -3.39 -1.03
CA SER A 149 -6.70 -3.94 -2.21
C SER A 149 -7.66 -4.09 -3.38
N SER A 150 -7.16 -3.94 -4.60
CA SER A 150 -7.91 -4.28 -5.83
C SER A 150 -8.31 -5.76 -5.90
N SER A 151 -7.68 -6.63 -5.12
CA SER A 151 -8.06 -8.05 -5.04
C SER A 151 -9.49 -8.29 -4.51
N VAL A 152 -10.09 -7.30 -3.82
CA VAL A 152 -11.49 -7.38 -3.36
C VAL A 152 -12.48 -7.48 -4.52
N TYR A 153 -12.12 -7.01 -5.72
CA TYR A 153 -12.96 -7.14 -6.91
C TYR A 153 -13.16 -8.60 -7.37
N GLY A 154 -12.25 -9.50 -7.01
CA GLY A 154 -12.43 -10.94 -7.20
C GLY A 154 -12.79 -11.32 -8.62
N THR A 155 -13.98 -11.91 -8.80
CA THR A 155 -14.50 -12.36 -10.10
C THR A 155 -15.24 -11.29 -10.92
N ASN A 156 -15.20 -10.03 -10.53
CA ASN A 156 -15.85 -8.96 -11.28
C ASN A 156 -15.30 -8.90 -12.71
N LYS A 157 -16.22 -8.82 -13.69
CA LYS A 157 -15.86 -8.78 -15.13
C LYS A 157 -15.89 -7.38 -15.71
N LYS A 158 -16.66 -6.47 -15.09
CA LYS A 158 -16.78 -5.08 -15.51
C LYS A 158 -15.46 -4.36 -15.22
N VAL A 159 -14.93 -3.66 -16.21
CA VAL A 159 -13.77 -2.76 -16.09
C VAL A 159 -14.10 -1.40 -16.73
N PRO A 160 -13.57 -0.27 -16.23
CA PRO A 160 -12.76 -0.15 -15.02
C PRO A 160 -13.52 -0.54 -13.75
N TYR A 161 -12.80 -1.03 -12.74
CA TYR A 161 -13.37 -1.35 -11.43
C TYR A 161 -13.78 -0.08 -10.68
N SER A 162 -15.06 0.04 -10.35
CA SER A 162 -15.59 1.16 -9.56
C SER A 162 -15.71 0.80 -8.08
N THR A 163 -15.58 1.77 -7.19
CA THR A 163 -15.86 1.58 -5.76
C THR A 163 -17.32 1.26 -5.47
N ASP A 164 -18.24 1.58 -6.40
CA ASP A 164 -19.66 1.26 -6.33
C ASP A 164 -19.98 -0.19 -6.76
N ASP A 165 -19.00 -0.89 -7.36
CA ASP A 165 -19.20 -2.27 -7.77
C ASP A 165 -19.34 -3.19 -6.55
N LYS A 166 -20.25 -4.14 -6.65
CA LYS A 166 -20.41 -5.19 -5.66
C LYS A 166 -19.16 -6.08 -5.60
N VAL A 167 -18.61 -6.30 -4.41
CA VAL A 167 -17.35 -7.03 -4.19
C VAL A 167 -17.53 -8.17 -3.18
N ASP A 168 -18.43 -9.09 -3.48
CA ASP A 168 -18.83 -10.20 -2.58
C ASP A 168 -18.24 -11.56 -2.98
N ASN A 169 -17.42 -11.60 -4.05
CA ASN A 169 -16.88 -12.86 -4.60
C ASN A 169 -15.36 -12.84 -4.63
N PRO A 170 -14.68 -12.79 -3.45
CA PRO A 170 -13.22 -12.83 -3.38
C PRO A 170 -12.69 -14.19 -3.87
N VAL A 171 -11.53 -14.19 -4.54
CA VAL A 171 -10.89 -15.41 -5.06
C VAL A 171 -9.70 -15.89 -4.23
N SER A 172 -9.46 -15.27 -3.09
CA SER A 172 -8.39 -15.63 -2.16
C SER A 172 -8.73 -15.22 -0.73
N LEU A 173 -8.11 -15.89 0.25
CA LEU A 173 -8.22 -15.49 1.66
C LEU A 173 -7.71 -14.06 1.86
N TYR A 174 -6.62 -13.69 1.19
CA TYR A 174 -6.14 -12.29 1.22
C TYR A 174 -7.23 -11.30 0.82
N ALA A 175 -7.90 -11.52 -0.31
CA ALA A 175 -8.99 -10.67 -0.76
C ALA A 175 -10.14 -10.61 0.25
N ALA A 176 -10.51 -11.77 0.82
CA ALA A 176 -11.53 -11.87 1.85
C ALA A 176 -11.17 -11.06 3.09
N THR A 177 -9.91 -11.15 3.60
CA THR A 177 -9.48 -10.35 4.76
C THR A 177 -9.51 -8.84 4.46
N LYS A 178 -9.11 -8.42 3.25
CA LYS A 178 -9.17 -7.00 2.87
C LYS A 178 -10.60 -6.48 2.74
N LYS A 179 -11.52 -7.29 2.19
CA LYS A 179 -12.95 -6.93 2.20
C LYS A 179 -13.52 -6.89 3.62
N SER A 180 -13.12 -7.82 4.48
CA SER A 180 -13.51 -7.79 5.90
C SER A 180 -13.03 -6.51 6.60
N ASN A 181 -11.83 -6.02 6.30
CA ASN A 181 -11.36 -4.73 6.83
C ASN A 181 -12.28 -3.57 6.42
N GLU A 182 -12.75 -3.51 5.16
CA GLU A 182 -13.73 -2.49 4.73
C GLU A 182 -15.02 -2.57 5.55
N LEU A 183 -15.57 -3.77 5.75
CA LEU A 183 -16.81 -3.98 6.51
C LEU A 183 -16.65 -3.62 7.99
N MET A 184 -15.53 -4.02 8.62
CA MET A 184 -15.22 -3.70 10.00
C MET A 184 -15.05 -2.19 10.19
N ALA A 185 -14.28 -1.52 9.34
CA ALA A 185 -14.10 -0.07 9.41
C ALA A 185 -15.42 0.68 9.21
N HIS A 186 -16.27 0.25 8.27
CA HIS A 186 -17.60 0.82 8.10
C HIS A 186 -18.46 0.69 9.37
N ALA A 187 -18.47 -0.49 9.99
CA ALA A 187 -19.23 -0.74 11.23
C ALA A 187 -18.75 0.17 12.38
N TYR A 188 -17.43 0.31 12.55
CA TYR A 188 -16.83 1.18 13.56
C TYR A 188 -17.10 2.67 13.29
N SER A 189 -17.01 3.09 12.04
CA SER A 189 -17.41 4.46 11.65
C SER A 189 -18.88 4.74 11.95
N LYS A 190 -19.77 3.77 11.70
CA LYS A 190 -21.21 3.92 11.98
C LYS A 190 -21.52 3.97 13.47
N LEU A 191 -20.89 3.11 14.26
CA LEU A 191 -21.15 2.97 15.69
C LEU A 191 -20.48 4.06 16.53
N TYR A 192 -19.26 4.43 16.19
CA TYR A 192 -18.40 5.27 17.02
C TYR A 192 -18.01 6.61 16.36
N ASN A 193 -18.53 6.91 15.17
CA ASN A 193 -18.23 8.11 14.37
C ASN A 193 -16.73 8.30 14.07
N ILE A 194 -15.95 7.22 13.95
CA ILE A 194 -14.53 7.29 13.58
C ILE A 194 -14.41 7.64 12.09
N PRO A 195 -13.82 8.80 11.72
CA PRO A 195 -13.59 9.11 10.32
C PRO A 195 -12.61 8.11 9.71
N SER A 196 -13.04 7.33 8.70
CA SER A 196 -12.25 6.24 8.16
C SER A 196 -12.26 6.23 6.62
N THR A 197 -11.09 6.08 6.01
CA THR A 197 -10.95 5.96 4.56
C THR A 197 -10.15 4.72 4.18
N GLY A 198 -10.78 3.82 3.44
CA GLY A 198 -10.13 2.65 2.83
C GLY A 198 -9.57 2.98 1.45
N LEU A 199 -8.36 2.50 1.16
CA LEU A 199 -7.71 2.65 -0.14
C LEU A 199 -7.52 1.29 -0.80
N ARG A 200 -8.17 1.05 -1.93
CA ARG A 200 -7.98 -0.15 -2.75
C ARG A 200 -6.77 0.08 -3.66
N PHE A 201 -5.60 -0.33 -3.17
CA PHE A 201 -4.36 -0.26 -3.95
C PHE A 201 -4.39 -1.23 -5.13
N PHE A 202 -3.97 -0.73 -6.29
CA PHE A 202 -3.66 -1.55 -7.45
C PHE A 202 -2.20 -2.01 -7.41
N THR A 203 -1.58 -2.34 -8.53
CA THR A 203 -0.23 -2.90 -8.53
C THR A 203 0.82 -1.81 -8.33
N VAL A 204 1.31 -1.66 -7.10
CA VAL A 204 2.32 -0.65 -6.76
C VAL A 204 3.72 -1.16 -7.12
N TYR A 205 4.53 -0.32 -7.76
CA TYR A 205 5.90 -0.62 -8.13
C TYR A 205 6.83 0.59 -7.91
N GLY A 206 8.15 0.35 -7.87
CA GLY A 206 9.13 1.43 -7.72
C GLY A 206 10.35 1.02 -6.89
N PRO A 207 11.26 1.99 -6.60
CA PRO A 207 12.44 1.80 -5.78
C PRO A 207 12.13 1.22 -4.40
N ALA A 208 13.07 0.43 -3.86
CA ALA A 208 12.91 -0.23 -2.57
C ALA A 208 11.58 -1.03 -2.46
N GLY A 209 11.10 -1.58 -3.56
CA GLY A 209 9.86 -2.32 -3.64
C GLY A 209 9.91 -3.69 -2.97
N ARG A 210 8.84 -4.47 -3.14
CA ARG A 210 8.74 -5.81 -2.57
C ARG A 210 9.35 -6.84 -3.53
N PRO A 211 10.26 -7.71 -3.06
CA PRO A 211 10.91 -8.74 -3.90
C PRO A 211 9.97 -9.79 -4.50
N ASP A 212 8.78 -9.99 -3.91
CA ASP A 212 7.76 -10.91 -4.42
C ASP A 212 6.94 -10.34 -5.59
N MET A 213 7.13 -9.07 -5.94
CA MET A 213 6.48 -8.43 -7.09
C MET A 213 7.22 -8.76 -8.40
N ALA A 214 6.46 -8.82 -9.51
CA ALA A 214 6.97 -9.29 -10.81
C ALA A 214 8.23 -8.55 -11.28
N TYR A 215 8.25 -7.21 -11.23
CA TYR A 215 9.41 -6.42 -11.69
C TYR A 215 10.69 -6.76 -10.92
N PHE A 216 10.56 -6.94 -9.60
CA PHE A 216 11.69 -7.27 -8.74
C PHE A 216 12.12 -8.74 -8.91
N GLY A 217 11.15 -9.65 -8.87
CA GLY A 217 11.41 -11.08 -9.06
C GLY A 217 12.01 -11.41 -10.45
N PHE A 218 11.58 -10.71 -11.49
CA PHE A 218 12.16 -10.85 -12.84
C PHE A 218 13.60 -10.34 -12.87
N THR A 219 13.89 -9.18 -12.28
CA THR A 219 15.25 -8.65 -12.16
C THR A 219 16.19 -9.62 -11.46
N ASN A 220 15.76 -10.17 -10.30
CA ASN A 220 16.56 -11.16 -9.56
C ASN A 220 16.88 -12.41 -10.38
N LYS A 221 15.93 -12.90 -11.18
CA LYS A 221 16.12 -14.07 -12.03
C LYS A 221 17.04 -13.77 -13.21
N LEU A 222 16.80 -12.67 -13.91
CA LEU A 222 17.62 -12.28 -15.07
C LEU A 222 19.08 -12.08 -14.69
N LEU A 223 19.37 -11.46 -13.53
CA LEU A 223 20.74 -11.34 -13.02
C LEU A 223 21.44 -12.67 -12.77
N LYS A 224 20.69 -13.71 -12.41
CA LYS A 224 21.20 -15.07 -12.17
C LYS A 224 21.25 -15.91 -13.45
N GLY A 225 20.88 -15.36 -14.61
CA GLY A 225 20.73 -16.11 -15.85
C GLY A 225 19.57 -17.12 -15.82
N GLU A 226 18.58 -16.92 -14.92
CA GLU A 226 17.41 -17.78 -14.81
C GLU A 226 16.30 -17.32 -15.76
N THR A 227 15.46 -18.28 -16.20
CA THR A 227 14.32 -17.98 -17.08
C THR A 227 13.14 -17.38 -16.30
N ILE A 228 12.63 -16.24 -16.76
CA ILE A 228 11.38 -15.67 -16.28
C ILE A 228 10.16 -16.32 -16.94
N GLN A 229 9.10 -16.53 -16.17
CA GLN A 229 7.84 -17.08 -16.68
C GLN A 229 6.83 -15.95 -16.85
N ILE A 230 6.32 -15.79 -18.06
CA ILE A 230 5.30 -14.79 -18.42
C ILE A 230 3.97 -15.52 -18.57
N PHE A 231 3.10 -15.33 -17.58
CA PHE A 231 1.81 -16.03 -17.49
C PHE A 231 0.80 -15.54 -18.52
N ASN A 232 -0.21 -16.37 -18.78
CA ASN A 232 -1.23 -16.17 -19.80
C ASN A 232 -0.66 -15.81 -21.17
N TYR A 233 0.50 -16.38 -21.49
CA TYR A 233 1.21 -16.09 -22.75
C TYR A 233 1.44 -14.59 -23.00
N GLY A 234 1.50 -13.79 -21.94
CA GLY A 234 1.60 -12.33 -22.00
C GLY A 234 0.27 -11.58 -22.20
N ASN A 235 -0.84 -12.28 -22.38
CA ASN A 235 -2.17 -11.66 -22.59
C ASN A 235 -2.80 -11.17 -21.29
N CYS A 236 -2.06 -10.37 -20.54
CA CYS A 236 -2.53 -9.72 -19.31
C CYS A 236 -2.30 -8.23 -19.37
N LYS A 237 -3.21 -7.46 -18.76
CA LYS A 237 -3.04 -6.04 -18.53
C LYS A 237 -3.09 -5.76 -17.04
N ARG A 238 -2.20 -4.90 -16.56
CA ARG A 238 -2.13 -4.49 -15.16
C ARG A 238 -2.09 -2.97 -15.05
N ASP A 239 -2.87 -2.46 -14.11
CA ASP A 239 -2.79 -1.07 -13.69
C ASP A 239 -1.61 -0.94 -12.72
N PHE A 240 -0.46 -0.53 -13.27
CA PHE A 240 0.76 -0.29 -12.50
C PHE A 240 0.79 1.15 -12.02
N THR A 241 0.99 1.34 -10.71
CA THR A 241 1.02 2.66 -10.10
C THR A 241 2.36 2.88 -9.42
N TYR A 242 3.03 3.96 -9.78
CA TYR A 242 4.33 4.30 -9.20
C TYR A 242 4.20 4.68 -7.72
N VAL A 243 5.19 4.31 -6.90
CA VAL A 243 5.11 4.43 -5.44
C VAL A 243 4.94 5.88 -4.98
N ASP A 244 5.58 6.87 -5.63
CA ASP A 244 5.45 8.28 -5.23
C ASP A 244 4.03 8.80 -5.53
N ASP A 245 3.40 8.37 -6.61
CA ASP A 245 1.99 8.67 -6.88
C ASP A 245 1.08 8.07 -5.80
N ILE A 246 1.38 6.86 -5.35
CA ILE A 246 0.65 6.22 -4.23
C ILE A 246 0.81 7.03 -2.95
N VAL A 247 2.02 7.42 -2.62
CA VAL A 247 2.35 8.17 -1.40
C VAL A 247 1.68 9.55 -1.41
N GLU A 248 1.73 10.26 -2.55
CA GLU A 248 1.03 11.53 -2.71
C GLU A 248 -0.50 11.37 -2.54
N GLY A 249 -1.07 10.32 -3.13
CA GLY A 249 -2.50 10.02 -2.97
C GLY A 249 -2.87 9.72 -1.51
N VAL A 250 -2.09 8.91 -0.81
CA VAL A 250 -2.30 8.63 0.63
C VAL A 250 -2.20 9.91 1.45
N LYS A 251 -1.18 10.75 1.20
CA LYS A 251 -0.99 12.03 1.88
C LYS A 251 -2.20 12.96 1.71
N ARG A 252 -2.73 13.10 0.50
CA ARG A 252 -3.93 13.90 0.24
C ARG A 252 -5.17 13.34 0.94
N VAL A 253 -5.33 12.02 0.93
CA VAL A 253 -6.42 11.37 1.66
C VAL A 253 -6.31 11.61 3.16
N MET A 254 -5.11 11.55 3.76
CA MET A 254 -4.90 11.90 5.17
C MET A 254 -5.39 13.32 5.51
N GLN A 255 -5.27 14.26 4.57
CA GLN A 255 -5.70 15.66 4.74
C GLN A 255 -7.20 15.89 4.57
N GLY A 256 -7.96 14.89 4.13
CA GLY A 256 -9.40 15.03 3.84
C GLY A 256 -10.23 13.94 4.51
N ALA A 257 -10.53 14.08 5.81
CA ALA A 257 -11.34 13.10 6.52
C ALA A 257 -12.82 13.16 6.11
N PRO A 258 -13.48 12.00 5.91
CA PRO A 258 -14.92 11.98 5.67
C PRO A 258 -15.70 12.48 6.88
N GLU A 259 -16.83 13.13 6.64
CA GLU A 259 -17.71 13.66 7.67
C GLU A 259 -19.01 12.89 7.73
N LYS A 260 -19.58 12.82 8.93
CA LYS A 260 -20.95 12.36 9.12
C LYS A 260 -21.90 13.32 8.41
N ARG A 261 -22.81 12.79 7.62
CA ARG A 261 -23.81 13.55 6.88
C ARG A 261 -25.16 12.83 6.90
N ASN A 262 -26.22 13.50 6.48
CA ASN A 262 -27.50 12.85 6.24
C ASN A 262 -27.62 12.48 4.76
N GLY A 263 -28.16 11.31 4.49
CA GLY A 263 -28.55 10.89 3.16
C GLY A 263 -29.78 11.66 2.65
N GLU A 264 -30.13 11.47 1.38
CA GLU A 264 -31.34 12.04 0.78
C GLU A 264 -32.63 11.54 1.47
N ASP A 265 -32.57 10.35 2.06
CA ASP A 265 -33.63 9.75 2.89
C ASP A 265 -33.66 10.26 4.34
N GLY A 266 -32.78 11.22 4.70
CA GLY A 266 -32.62 11.76 6.04
C GLY A 266 -31.91 10.84 7.04
N LEU A 267 -31.49 9.65 6.64
CA LEU A 267 -30.75 8.73 7.51
C LEU A 267 -29.27 9.12 7.61
N PRO A 268 -28.64 8.91 8.79
CA PRO A 268 -27.23 9.27 8.97
C PRO A 268 -26.29 8.34 8.20
N ILE A 269 -25.48 8.94 7.32
CA ILE A 269 -24.36 8.31 6.65
C ILE A 269 -23.12 8.44 7.54
N PRO A 270 -22.39 7.34 7.85
CA PRO A 270 -21.20 7.40 8.68
C PRO A 270 -20.07 8.20 8.00
N PRO A 271 -19.07 8.68 8.78
CA PRO A 271 -17.87 9.31 8.24
C PRO A 271 -16.92 8.25 7.65
N TYR A 272 -17.31 7.63 6.55
CA TYR A 272 -16.64 6.50 5.92
C TYR A 272 -16.57 6.67 4.40
N ALA A 273 -15.42 6.37 3.83
CA ALA A 273 -15.23 6.34 2.38
C ALA A 273 -14.28 5.22 1.94
N VAL A 274 -14.40 4.80 0.68
CA VAL A 274 -13.45 3.89 0.02
C VAL A 274 -13.10 4.46 -1.35
N TYR A 275 -11.81 4.46 -1.68
CA TYR A 275 -11.32 4.91 -2.98
C TYR A 275 -10.42 3.88 -3.63
N ASN A 276 -10.46 3.81 -4.96
CA ASN A 276 -9.41 3.18 -5.73
C ASN A 276 -8.21 4.12 -5.84
N ILE A 277 -7.01 3.57 -5.71
CA ILE A 277 -5.78 4.28 -6.01
C ILE A 277 -4.95 3.46 -6.99
N GLY A 278 -4.92 3.93 -8.23
CA GLY A 278 -4.32 3.29 -9.39
C GLY A 278 -4.02 4.32 -10.47
N ASN A 279 -3.24 3.97 -11.47
CA ASN A 279 -2.86 4.88 -12.56
C ASN A 279 -3.99 5.07 -13.60
N SER A 280 -5.04 4.26 -13.54
CA SER A 280 -6.13 4.25 -14.55
C SER A 280 -5.62 4.08 -15.99
N ASN A 281 -4.50 3.40 -16.17
CA ASN A 281 -3.87 3.10 -17.45
C ASN A 281 -3.31 1.68 -17.46
N PRO A 282 -4.12 0.67 -17.85
CA PRO A 282 -3.69 -0.72 -17.84
C PRO A 282 -2.62 -1.00 -18.90
N GLU A 283 -1.42 -1.32 -18.47
CA GLU A 283 -0.27 -1.65 -19.32
C GLU A 283 -0.25 -3.14 -19.69
N ASN A 284 0.16 -3.46 -20.91
CA ASN A 284 0.35 -4.85 -21.36
C ASN A 284 1.55 -5.49 -20.66
N LEU A 285 1.43 -6.75 -20.27
CA LEU A 285 2.50 -7.46 -19.55
C LEU A 285 3.78 -7.64 -20.40
N LEU A 286 3.67 -7.82 -21.72
CA LEU A 286 4.85 -7.91 -22.59
C LEU A 286 5.54 -6.57 -22.74
N ASP A 287 4.79 -5.47 -22.87
CA ASP A 287 5.35 -4.12 -22.91
C ASP A 287 6.06 -3.79 -21.58
N PHE A 288 5.44 -4.16 -20.45
CA PHE A 288 6.07 -4.05 -19.14
C PHE A 288 7.40 -4.79 -19.06
N VAL A 289 7.47 -6.04 -19.53
CA VAL A 289 8.71 -6.84 -19.54
C VAL A 289 9.76 -6.19 -20.43
N THR A 290 9.39 -5.73 -21.62
CA THR A 290 10.30 -5.06 -22.56
C THR A 290 10.87 -3.77 -21.94
N ILE A 291 10.04 -2.93 -21.37
CA ILE A 291 10.49 -1.69 -20.72
C ILE A 291 11.41 -2.00 -19.54
N LEU A 292 11.07 -3.01 -18.71
CA LEU A 292 11.94 -3.42 -17.60
C LEU A 292 13.33 -3.84 -18.09
N GLN A 293 13.41 -4.66 -19.14
CA GLN A 293 14.65 -5.12 -19.75
C GLN A 293 15.50 -3.95 -20.25
N GLU A 294 14.90 -3.04 -20.99
CA GLU A 294 15.58 -1.84 -21.50
C GLU A 294 16.14 -0.95 -20.37
N GLU A 295 15.38 -0.74 -19.32
CA GLU A 295 15.81 0.10 -18.20
C GLU A 295 16.87 -0.62 -17.31
N LEU A 296 16.86 -1.95 -17.21
CA LEU A 296 17.91 -2.72 -16.55
C LEU A 296 19.25 -2.67 -17.31
N ILE A 297 19.24 -2.73 -18.66
CA ILE A 297 20.44 -2.52 -19.49
C ILE A 297 20.91 -1.08 -19.34
N ARG A 298 19.99 -0.10 -19.44
CA ARG A 298 20.34 1.31 -19.34
C ARG A 298 20.98 1.66 -18.00
N ALA A 299 20.51 1.06 -16.91
CA ALA A 299 21.09 1.21 -15.58
C ALA A 299 22.37 0.37 -15.38
N GLU A 300 22.78 -0.40 -16.39
CA GLU A 300 23.92 -1.34 -16.34
C GLU A 300 23.76 -2.42 -15.25
N VAL A 301 22.53 -2.79 -14.92
CA VAL A 301 22.20 -3.96 -14.07
C VAL A 301 22.39 -5.25 -14.89
N LEU A 302 22.09 -5.19 -16.18
CA LEU A 302 22.34 -6.28 -17.15
C LEU A 302 23.25 -5.78 -18.28
N PRO A 303 24.07 -6.65 -18.86
CA PRO A 303 24.95 -6.28 -19.98
C PRO A 303 24.14 -5.90 -21.22
N ALA A 304 24.74 -5.06 -22.09
CA ALA A 304 24.08 -4.52 -23.28
C ALA A 304 23.68 -5.60 -24.31
N ASP A 305 24.36 -6.72 -24.30
CA ASP A 305 24.16 -7.88 -25.20
C ASP A 305 23.37 -9.03 -24.52
N TYR A 306 22.63 -8.75 -23.43
CA TYR A 306 21.87 -9.76 -22.71
C TYR A 306 20.80 -10.42 -23.59
N ASP A 307 20.84 -11.74 -23.72
CA ASP A 307 19.86 -12.51 -24.51
C ASP A 307 18.56 -12.75 -23.71
N PHE A 308 17.62 -11.81 -23.83
CA PHE A 308 16.33 -11.91 -23.16
C PHE A 308 15.45 -13.04 -23.69
N GLU A 309 15.57 -13.41 -24.97
CA GLU A 309 14.74 -14.48 -25.55
C GLU A 309 15.13 -15.84 -24.99
N ALA A 310 16.41 -16.08 -24.73
CA ALA A 310 16.89 -17.30 -24.07
C ALA A 310 16.41 -17.42 -22.62
N HIS A 311 16.09 -16.28 -21.99
CA HIS A 311 15.69 -16.22 -20.57
C HIS A 311 14.19 -15.88 -20.36
N LYS A 312 13.36 -16.09 -21.39
CA LYS A 312 11.91 -15.82 -21.35
C LYS A 312 11.11 -17.04 -21.77
N LYS A 313 10.08 -17.40 -20.98
CA LYS A 313 9.15 -18.48 -21.29
C LYS A 313 7.71 -18.04 -21.11
N LEU A 314 6.92 -18.12 -22.18
CA LEU A 314 5.47 -17.91 -22.13
C LEU A 314 4.79 -19.17 -21.59
N VAL A 315 3.94 -19.02 -20.58
CA VAL A 315 3.25 -20.13 -19.90
C VAL A 315 1.75 -19.85 -19.75
N PRO A 316 0.90 -20.88 -19.54
CA PRO A 316 -0.53 -20.70 -19.30
C PRO A 316 -0.81 -19.82 -18.08
N MET A 317 -2.04 -19.31 -18.02
CA MET A 317 -2.52 -18.52 -16.86
C MET A 317 -2.49 -19.34 -15.56
N GLN A 318 -2.13 -18.72 -14.47
CA GLN A 318 -2.15 -19.36 -13.14
C GLN A 318 -3.55 -19.30 -12.51
N PRO A 319 -3.91 -20.32 -11.68
CA PRO A 319 -5.14 -20.28 -10.88
C PRO A 319 -5.17 -19.03 -9.96
N GLY A 320 -6.33 -18.39 -9.88
CA GLY A 320 -6.54 -17.20 -9.05
C GLY A 320 -6.02 -15.89 -9.64
N ASP A 321 -5.43 -15.91 -10.84
CA ASP A 321 -5.03 -14.70 -11.56
C ASP A 321 -6.19 -14.15 -12.42
N VAL A 322 -6.15 -12.85 -12.73
CA VAL A 322 -7.16 -12.17 -13.55
C VAL A 322 -6.50 -11.60 -14.82
N PRO A 323 -7.20 -11.57 -15.98
CA PRO A 323 -6.59 -11.08 -17.23
C PRO A 323 -6.32 -9.57 -17.21
N VAL A 324 -7.14 -8.79 -16.52
CA VAL A 324 -7.05 -7.32 -16.49
C VAL A 324 -7.29 -6.80 -15.09
N THR A 325 -6.48 -5.83 -14.66
CA THR A 325 -6.81 -4.92 -13.56
C THR A 325 -6.83 -3.50 -14.09
N TYR A 326 -7.89 -2.75 -13.79
CA TYR A 326 -8.10 -1.39 -14.28
C TYR A 326 -8.91 -0.59 -13.25
N ALA A 327 -8.30 0.44 -12.66
CA ALA A 327 -8.92 1.28 -11.66
C ALA A 327 -9.81 2.35 -12.29
N ASP A 328 -11.01 2.54 -11.76
CA ASP A 328 -11.73 3.81 -11.86
C ASP A 328 -11.31 4.67 -10.66
N THR A 329 -10.55 5.74 -10.92
CA THR A 329 -10.06 6.68 -9.90
C THR A 329 -10.81 8.01 -9.90
N SER A 330 -11.93 8.11 -10.63
CA SER A 330 -12.69 9.35 -10.78
C SER A 330 -13.18 9.94 -9.45
N ALA A 331 -13.55 9.09 -8.49
CA ALA A 331 -13.92 9.53 -7.15
C ALA A 331 -12.73 10.16 -6.39
N LEU A 332 -11.53 9.57 -6.48
CA LEU A 332 -10.31 10.12 -5.88
C LEU A 332 -9.93 11.45 -6.53
N GLU A 333 -10.00 11.53 -7.85
CA GLU A 333 -9.72 12.76 -8.60
C GLU A 333 -10.70 13.89 -8.24
N LYS A 334 -12.00 13.55 -8.16
CA LYS A 334 -13.05 14.53 -7.79
C LYS A 334 -12.88 15.07 -6.38
N ASP A 335 -12.61 14.18 -5.42
CA ASP A 335 -12.67 14.54 -3.99
C ASP A 335 -11.34 15.13 -3.48
N TYR A 336 -10.21 14.70 -4.06
CA TYR A 336 -8.86 15.11 -3.62
C TYR A 336 -8.05 15.87 -4.68
N GLY A 337 -8.60 16.10 -5.89
CA GLY A 337 -7.91 16.81 -6.97
C GLY A 337 -6.62 16.10 -7.41
N PHE A 338 -6.57 14.77 -7.32
CA PHE A 338 -5.35 13.99 -7.57
C PHE A 338 -5.62 12.77 -8.45
N LYS A 339 -4.73 12.59 -9.42
CA LYS A 339 -4.67 11.41 -10.27
C LYS A 339 -3.22 11.00 -10.48
N PRO A 340 -2.86 9.74 -10.19
CA PRO A 340 -1.57 9.18 -10.56
C PRO A 340 -1.28 9.36 -12.06
N ASN A 341 -0.02 9.68 -12.40
CA ASN A 341 0.35 9.96 -13.79
C ASN A 341 1.78 9.59 -14.18
N THR A 342 2.55 9.01 -13.29
CA THR A 342 3.92 8.60 -13.59
C THR A 342 3.93 7.46 -14.60
N SER A 343 4.67 7.65 -15.71
CA SER A 343 4.76 6.63 -16.76
C SER A 343 5.47 5.38 -16.25
N LEU A 344 5.07 4.20 -16.79
CA LEU A 344 5.69 2.93 -16.44
C LEU A 344 7.21 2.95 -16.65
N ARG A 345 7.68 3.53 -17.75
CA ARG A 345 9.11 3.66 -18.07
C ARG A 345 9.86 4.49 -17.01
N THR A 346 9.29 5.62 -16.62
CA THR A 346 9.91 6.49 -15.60
C THR A 346 10.08 5.75 -14.28
N GLY A 347 9.06 5.06 -13.82
CA GLY A 347 9.11 4.33 -12.55
C GLY A 347 10.05 3.11 -12.59
N LEU A 348 10.07 2.35 -13.71
CA LEU A 348 10.99 1.22 -13.88
C LEU A 348 12.45 1.67 -14.00
N ARG A 349 12.72 2.84 -14.60
CA ARG A 349 14.04 3.47 -14.61
C ARG A 349 14.54 3.74 -13.20
N GLN A 350 13.74 4.41 -12.40
CA GLN A 350 14.11 4.71 -11.01
C GLN A 350 14.28 3.45 -10.17
N PHE A 351 13.48 2.42 -10.42
CA PHE A 351 13.68 1.11 -9.81
C PHE A 351 15.02 0.48 -10.20
N ALA A 352 15.38 0.47 -11.49
CA ALA A 352 16.62 -0.12 -11.97
C ALA A 352 17.86 0.62 -11.41
N GLU A 353 17.83 1.95 -11.36
CA GLU A 353 18.88 2.78 -10.78
C GLU A 353 19.04 2.53 -9.26
N TRP A 354 17.92 2.43 -8.54
CA TRP A 354 17.92 2.05 -7.12
C TRP A 354 18.46 0.63 -6.93
N TYR A 355 18.03 -0.33 -7.73
CA TYR A 355 18.42 -1.73 -7.65
C TYR A 355 19.94 -1.88 -7.81
N LYS A 356 20.52 -1.23 -8.83
CA LYS A 356 21.97 -1.19 -9.04
C LYS A 356 22.71 -0.71 -7.79
N LYS A 357 22.28 0.43 -7.24
CA LYS A 357 22.91 1.04 -6.08
C LYS A 357 22.78 0.17 -4.82
N PHE A 358 21.61 -0.39 -4.57
CA PHE A 358 21.32 -1.17 -3.37
C PHE A 358 22.08 -2.49 -3.35
N TYR A 359 22.09 -3.22 -4.48
CA TYR A 359 22.75 -4.53 -4.60
C TYR A 359 24.22 -4.42 -5.04
N ASN A 360 24.70 -3.23 -5.39
CA ASN A 360 26.08 -2.98 -5.87
C ASN A 360 26.46 -3.89 -7.06
N VAL A 361 25.60 -3.95 -8.07
CA VAL A 361 25.73 -4.75 -9.29
C VAL A 361 25.97 -3.87 -10.49
#